data_23a3fef979d6faeb98a9fcb09824e48d
#
_entry.id   23a3fef979d6faeb98a9fcb09824e48d
#
_cell.length_a   1.000
_cell.length_b   1.000
_cell.length_c   1.000
_cell.angle_alpha   90.00
_cell.angle_beta   90.00
_cell.angle_gamma   90.00
#
_symmetry.space_group_name_H-M   'P 1'
#
loop_
_entity.id
_entity.type
_entity.pdbx_description
1 polymer ?
#
loop_
_entity_poly.entity_id
_entity_poly.type
_entity_poly.pdbx_seq_one_letter_code
_entity_poly.pdbx_strand_id
1 'polypeptide(L)'
;MALVSRLSRLFQADVHAVLDCIEEPDLQLRQAVREMQLSLDQDRQRLKLLHHEFDQITRALAEGEKMLGTFEAELDTCLAADKDDLARDLLRRKLGLERQLQALAKQAETITAQIDALEHQIDEQDQQLTSMKQKLELLVTDAVPVTPGQFNPGETIRNEEIEIALLREKERRAGS
;
A
#
# COMPACT_ATOMS: atom_id res chain seq x y z
N MET A 1 10.89 11.85 7.19
CA MET A 1 9.58 12.09 6.55
C MET A 1 9.47 13.45 5.83
N ALA A 2 10.10 14.55 6.32
CA ALA A 2 9.91 15.88 5.71
C ALA A 2 10.54 16.06 4.31
N LEU A 3 11.62 15.38 3.98
CA LEU A 3 12.30 15.48 2.67
C LEU A 3 11.51 14.76 1.56
N VAL A 4 11.04 13.56 1.82
CA VAL A 4 10.27 12.76 0.86
C VAL A 4 8.95 13.47 0.49
N SER A 5 8.24 14.04 1.48
CA SER A 5 6.99 14.76 1.22
C SER A 5 7.21 16.10 0.49
N ARG A 6 8.34 16.78 0.69
CA ARG A 6 8.70 17.98 -0.08
C ARG A 6 9.10 17.63 -1.50
N LEU A 7 9.90 16.59 -1.67
CA LEU A 7 10.32 16.12 -3.00
C LEU A 7 9.11 15.62 -3.80
N SER A 8 8.21 14.84 -3.20
CA SER A 8 6.98 14.37 -3.84
C SER A 8 6.07 15.51 -4.33
N ARG A 9 5.92 16.59 -3.54
CA ARG A 9 5.16 17.78 -3.95
C ARG A 9 5.83 18.58 -5.07
N LEU A 10 7.17 18.70 -5.04
CA LEU A 10 7.94 19.36 -6.09
C LEU A 10 7.85 18.59 -7.42
N PHE A 11 7.89 17.26 -7.38
CA PHE A 11 7.76 16.42 -8.57
C PHE A 11 6.34 16.35 -9.15
N GLN A 12 5.30 16.75 -8.38
CA GLN A 12 3.95 16.89 -8.91
C GLN A 12 3.74 18.19 -9.71
N ALA A 13 4.54 19.22 -9.47
CA ALA A 13 4.30 20.54 -10.04
C ALA A 13 4.99 20.78 -11.40
N ASP A 14 6.26 20.48 -11.57
CA ASP A 14 6.95 20.56 -12.88
C ASP A 14 8.37 19.97 -12.77
N VAL A 15 8.62 18.85 -13.46
CA VAL A 15 9.87 18.10 -13.37
C VAL A 15 11.06 18.92 -13.94
N HIS A 16 10.83 19.69 -15.02
CA HIS A 16 11.90 20.44 -15.68
C HIS A 16 12.37 21.65 -14.86
N ALA A 17 11.44 22.39 -14.23
CA ALA A 17 11.80 23.54 -13.41
C ALA A 17 12.54 23.16 -12.11
N VAL A 18 12.34 21.94 -11.61
CA VAL A 18 13.02 21.43 -10.41
C VAL A 18 14.41 20.91 -10.73
N LEU A 19 14.60 20.29 -11.90
CA LEU A 19 15.88 19.77 -12.36
C LEU A 19 16.93 20.86 -12.59
N ASP A 20 16.50 22.04 -13.04
CA ASP A 20 17.40 23.21 -13.28
C ASP A 20 17.88 23.86 -11.97
N CYS A 21 17.25 23.55 -10.81
CA CYS A 21 17.57 24.14 -9.51
C CYS A 21 18.39 23.23 -8.57
N ILE A 22 18.62 21.97 -8.94
CA ILE A 22 19.24 20.96 -8.07
C ILE A 22 20.59 20.54 -8.66
N GLU A 23 21.68 20.74 -7.92
CA GLU A 23 22.96 20.10 -8.22
C GLU A 23 22.82 18.58 -8.02
N GLU A 24 23.09 17.79 -9.07
CA GLU A 24 22.96 16.32 -9.10
C GLU A 24 21.54 15.76 -8.82
N PRO A 25 20.54 16.08 -9.66
CA PRO A 25 19.14 15.65 -9.47
C PRO A 25 18.98 14.11 -9.48
N ASP A 26 19.79 13.40 -10.24
CA ASP A 26 19.79 11.93 -10.32
C ASP A 26 20.15 11.28 -8.96
N LEU A 27 21.16 11.78 -8.28
CA LEU A 27 21.59 11.23 -6.98
C LEU A 27 20.51 11.43 -5.91
N GLN A 28 19.92 12.62 -5.85
CA GLN A 28 18.87 12.93 -4.88
C GLN A 28 17.59 12.12 -5.13
N LEU A 29 17.21 11.94 -6.40
CA LEU A 29 16.05 11.12 -6.76
C LEU A 29 16.28 9.65 -6.44
N ARG A 30 17.47 9.09 -6.71
CA ARG A 30 17.83 7.72 -6.31
C ARG A 30 17.78 7.54 -4.80
N GLN A 31 18.25 8.53 -4.03
CA GLN A 31 18.17 8.48 -2.58
C GLN A 31 16.71 8.50 -2.10
N ALA A 32 15.87 9.38 -2.64
CA ALA A 32 14.45 9.46 -2.32
C ALA A 32 13.70 8.16 -2.64
N VAL A 33 13.98 7.52 -3.78
CA VAL A 33 13.42 6.22 -4.16
C VAL A 33 13.81 5.14 -3.14
N ARG A 34 15.08 5.10 -2.70
CA ARG A 34 15.53 4.13 -1.69
C ARG A 34 14.83 4.34 -0.34
N GLU A 35 14.76 5.59 0.12
CA GLU A 35 14.09 5.92 1.40
C GLU A 35 12.61 5.56 1.35
N MET A 36 11.93 5.84 0.24
CA MET A 36 10.53 5.48 0.04
C MET A 36 10.33 3.96 0.01
N GLN A 37 11.21 3.20 -0.65
CA GLN A 37 11.17 1.73 -0.63
C GLN A 37 11.30 1.19 0.79
N LEU A 38 12.26 1.68 1.57
CA LEU A 38 12.44 1.25 2.97
C LEU A 38 11.22 1.58 3.83
N SER A 39 10.62 2.77 3.65
CA SER A 39 9.38 3.14 4.35
C SER A 39 8.23 2.22 3.98
N LEU A 40 8.06 1.92 2.70
CA LEU A 40 7.02 1.04 2.19
C LEU A 40 7.16 -0.39 2.75
N ASP A 41 8.39 -0.91 2.82
CA ASP A 41 8.66 -2.23 3.39
C ASP A 41 8.34 -2.27 4.90
N GLN A 42 8.63 -1.20 5.64
CA GLN A 42 8.26 -1.07 7.05
C GLN A 42 6.74 -1.05 7.24
N ASP A 43 6.03 -0.28 6.41
CA ASP A 43 4.56 -0.20 6.46
C ASP A 43 3.92 -1.56 6.12
N ARG A 44 4.44 -2.28 5.12
CA ARG A 44 4.02 -3.65 4.79
C ARG A 44 4.26 -4.64 5.93
N GLN A 45 5.37 -4.52 6.65
CA GLN A 45 5.62 -5.34 7.84
C GLN A 45 4.64 -5.01 8.96
N ARG A 46 4.37 -3.73 9.20
CA ARG A 46 3.39 -3.29 10.18
C ARG A 46 1.98 -3.81 9.85
N LEU A 47 1.59 -3.77 8.59
CA LEU A 47 0.32 -4.34 8.13
C LEU A 47 0.18 -5.83 8.46
N LYS A 48 1.24 -6.62 8.23
CA LYS A 48 1.26 -8.04 8.60
C LYS A 48 1.07 -8.27 10.11
N LEU A 49 1.67 -7.41 10.95
CA LEU A 49 1.49 -7.50 12.40
C LEU A 49 0.07 -7.18 12.82
N LEU A 50 -0.56 -6.16 12.22
CA LEU A 50 -1.96 -5.82 12.48
C LEU A 50 -2.92 -6.95 12.08
N HIS A 51 -2.72 -7.57 10.93
CA HIS A 51 -3.49 -8.75 10.52
C HIS A 51 -3.33 -9.91 11.50
N HIS A 52 -2.11 -10.17 11.96
CA HIS A 52 -1.87 -11.22 12.96
C HIS A 52 -2.59 -10.93 14.29
N GLU A 53 -2.56 -9.67 14.75
CA GLU A 53 -3.27 -9.25 15.96
C GLU A 53 -4.78 -9.38 15.78
N PHE A 54 -5.32 -8.97 14.64
CA PHE A 54 -6.73 -9.14 14.29
C PHE A 54 -7.16 -10.61 14.31
N ASP A 55 -6.36 -11.51 13.73
CA ASP A 55 -6.61 -12.95 13.73
C ASP A 55 -6.65 -13.53 15.16
N GLN A 56 -5.76 -13.06 16.03
CA GLN A 56 -5.74 -13.49 17.43
C GLN A 56 -7.02 -13.07 18.17
N ILE A 57 -7.45 -11.82 17.97
CA ILE A 57 -8.67 -11.31 18.58
C ILE A 57 -9.90 -12.05 18.06
N THR A 58 -9.97 -12.29 16.76
CA THR A 58 -11.08 -13.02 16.13
C THR A 58 -11.19 -14.45 16.67
N ARG A 59 -10.08 -15.13 16.88
CA ARG A 59 -10.07 -16.46 17.51
C ARG A 59 -10.54 -16.39 18.97
N ALA A 60 -10.06 -15.41 19.73
CA ALA A 60 -10.48 -15.22 21.12
C ALA A 60 -11.98 -14.92 21.23
N LEU A 61 -12.54 -14.11 20.31
CA LEU A 61 -13.97 -13.87 20.22
C LEU A 61 -14.75 -15.17 19.96
N ALA A 62 -14.33 -15.97 18.99
CA ALA A 62 -15.00 -17.23 18.64
C ALA A 62 -14.94 -18.26 19.80
N GLU A 63 -13.82 -18.32 20.53
CA GLU A 63 -13.70 -19.17 21.72
C GLU A 63 -14.60 -18.69 22.86
N GLY A 64 -14.64 -17.37 23.08
CA GLY A 64 -15.52 -16.77 24.08
C GLY A 64 -16.99 -16.97 23.80
N GLU A 65 -17.44 -16.87 22.54
CA GLU A 65 -18.82 -17.16 22.13
C GLU A 65 -19.21 -18.62 22.40
N LYS A 66 -18.31 -19.57 22.13
CA LYS A 66 -18.54 -20.99 22.49
C LYS A 66 -18.69 -21.15 24.00
N MET A 67 -17.87 -20.46 24.78
CA MET A 67 -17.93 -20.51 26.24
C MET A 67 -19.23 -19.90 26.77
N LEU A 68 -19.75 -18.82 26.14
CA LEU A 68 -21.06 -18.26 26.48
C LEU A 68 -22.16 -19.27 26.25
N GLY A 69 -22.17 -19.99 25.12
CA GLY A 69 -23.15 -21.05 24.85
C GLY A 69 -23.10 -22.18 25.89
N THR A 70 -21.90 -22.52 26.40
CA THR A 70 -21.74 -23.48 27.49
C THR A 70 -22.37 -22.97 28.79
N PHE A 71 -22.08 -21.71 29.17
CA PHE A 71 -22.66 -21.11 30.37
C PHE A 71 -24.20 -21.01 30.30
N GLU A 72 -24.77 -20.77 29.11
CA GLU A 72 -26.22 -20.76 28.90
C GLU A 72 -26.84 -22.14 29.16
N ALA A 73 -26.27 -23.20 28.60
CA ALA A 73 -26.75 -24.57 28.81
C ALA A 73 -26.61 -25.01 30.29
N GLU A 74 -25.51 -24.64 30.95
CA GLU A 74 -25.31 -24.91 32.39
C GLU A 74 -26.30 -24.12 33.26
N LEU A 75 -26.58 -22.86 32.87
CA LEU A 75 -27.56 -22.03 33.58
C LEU A 75 -28.95 -22.60 33.48
N ASP A 76 -29.37 -23.04 32.31
CA ASP A 76 -30.68 -23.71 32.10
C ASP A 76 -30.81 -24.95 32.98
N THR A 77 -29.74 -25.73 33.10
CA THR A 77 -29.69 -26.91 33.98
C THR A 77 -29.82 -26.56 35.47
N CYS A 78 -29.13 -25.49 35.90
CA CYS A 78 -29.20 -25.04 37.28
C CYS A 78 -30.56 -24.48 37.66
N LEU A 79 -31.22 -23.75 36.75
CA LEU A 79 -32.57 -23.20 36.95
C LEU A 79 -33.61 -24.29 36.97
N ALA A 80 -33.49 -25.31 36.13
CA ALA A 80 -34.40 -26.47 36.14
C ALA A 80 -34.29 -27.31 37.41
N ALA A 81 -33.14 -27.25 38.11
CA ALA A 81 -32.90 -27.95 39.34
C ALA A 81 -33.09 -27.08 40.61
N ASP A 82 -33.65 -25.87 40.48
CA ASP A 82 -33.86 -24.90 41.58
C ASP A 82 -32.55 -24.58 42.34
N LYS A 83 -31.36 -24.57 41.67
CA LYS A 83 -30.06 -24.30 42.22
C LYS A 83 -29.67 -22.82 42.06
N ASP A 84 -30.39 -21.92 42.73
CA ASP A 84 -30.24 -20.46 42.60
C ASP A 84 -28.83 -19.93 42.89
N ASP A 85 -28.16 -20.49 43.86
CA ASP A 85 -26.79 -20.01 44.21
C ASP A 85 -25.79 -20.34 43.12
N LEU A 86 -25.86 -21.54 42.52
CA LEU A 86 -25.01 -21.90 41.38
C LEU A 86 -25.39 -21.08 40.14
N ALA A 87 -26.65 -20.83 39.92
CA ALA A 87 -27.12 -19.97 38.80
C ALA A 87 -26.58 -18.54 38.93
N ARG A 88 -26.55 -17.96 40.15
CA ARG A 88 -25.96 -16.63 40.38
C ARG A 88 -24.46 -16.59 40.10
N ASP A 89 -23.70 -17.63 40.45
CA ASP A 89 -22.27 -17.69 40.18
C ASP A 89 -21.98 -17.86 38.68
N LEU A 90 -22.77 -18.66 37.96
CA LEU A 90 -22.69 -18.78 36.52
C LEU A 90 -23.01 -17.45 35.82
N LEU A 91 -24.06 -16.75 36.28
CA LEU A 91 -24.41 -15.43 35.75
C LEU A 91 -23.29 -14.40 35.94
N ARG A 92 -22.62 -14.41 37.10
CA ARG A 92 -21.47 -13.50 37.30
C ARG A 92 -20.34 -13.77 36.28
N ARG A 93 -20.05 -15.07 36.03
CA ARG A 93 -19.02 -15.47 35.04
C ARG A 93 -19.44 -15.11 33.63
N LYS A 94 -20.70 -15.38 33.26
CA LYS A 94 -21.27 -15.01 31.97
C LYS A 94 -21.16 -13.52 31.72
N LEU A 95 -21.63 -12.68 32.66
CA LEU A 95 -21.55 -11.22 32.54
C LEU A 95 -20.10 -10.71 32.47
N GLY A 96 -19.17 -11.35 33.16
CA GLY A 96 -17.74 -11.05 33.07
C GLY A 96 -17.20 -11.32 31.68
N LEU A 97 -17.52 -12.48 31.11
CA LEU A 97 -17.12 -12.89 29.78
C LEU A 97 -17.74 -11.98 28.70
N GLU A 98 -19.02 -11.65 28.79
CA GLU A 98 -19.70 -10.74 27.86
C GLU A 98 -19.01 -9.37 27.78
N ARG A 99 -18.64 -8.80 28.95
CA ARG A 99 -17.87 -7.54 29.00
C ARG A 99 -16.50 -7.67 28.34
N GLN A 100 -15.83 -8.79 28.54
CA GLN A 100 -14.52 -9.03 27.91
C GLN A 100 -14.67 -9.17 26.39
N LEU A 101 -15.66 -9.89 25.90
CA LEU A 101 -15.93 -10.03 24.47
C LEU A 101 -16.31 -8.69 23.84
N GLN A 102 -17.09 -7.87 24.54
CA GLN A 102 -17.41 -6.52 24.07
C GLN A 102 -16.16 -5.62 23.94
N ALA A 103 -15.21 -5.75 24.89
CA ALA A 103 -13.94 -5.02 24.79
C ALA A 103 -13.08 -5.51 23.63
N LEU A 104 -13.00 -6.83 23.42
CA LEU A 104 -12.28 -7.42 22.27
C LEU A 104 -12.92 -7.02 20.94
N ALA A 105 -14.25 -6.98 20.84
CA ALA A 105 -14.95 -6.54 19.63
C ALA A 105 -14.59 -5.09 19.27
N LYS A 106 -14.57 -4.17 20.26
CA LYS A 106 -14.13 -2.79 20.03
C LYS A 106 -12.66 -2.69 19.62
N GLN A 107 -11.82 -3.56 20.16
CA GLN A 107 -10.40 -3.61 19.75
C GLN A 107 -10.28 -4.10 18.30
N ALA A 108 -11.06 -5.13 17.91
CA ALA A 108 -11.13 -5.61 16.51
C ALA A 108 -11.55 -4.50 15.55
N GLU A 109 -12.59 -3.73 15.87
CA GLU A 109 -13.02 -2.58 15.06
C GLU A 109 -11.90 -1.54 14.90
N THR A 110 -11.18 -1.26 15.98
CA THR A 110 -10.06 -0.30 15.94
C THR A 110 -8.92 -0.78 15.06
N ILE A 111 -8.57 -2.07 15.15
CA ILE A 111 -7.52 -2.67 14.32
C ILE A 111 -7.95 -2.71 12.86
N THR A 112 -9.20 -3.05 12.55
CA THR A 112 -9.73 -3.02 11.18
C THR A 112 -9.57 -1.63 10.57
N ALA A 113 -9.97 -0.58 11.28
CA ALA A 113 -9.78 0.79 10.81
C ALA A 113 -8.31 1.17 10.59
N GLN A 114 -7.39 0.63 11.41
CA GLN A 114 -5.93 0.84 11.22
C GLN A 114 -5.40 0.07 10.01
N ILE A 115 -5.88 -1.13 9.75
CA ILE A 115 -5.55 -1.94 8.57
C ILE A 115 -5.98 -1.18 7.31
N ASP A 116 -7.24 -0.78 7.22
CA ASP A 116 -7.79 -0.07 6.07
C ASP A 116 -7.00 1.23 5.76
N ALA A 117 -6.70 2.01 6.80
CA ALA A 117 -5.93 3.24 6.65
C ALA A 117 -4.49 2.98 6.18
N LEU A 118 -3.85 1.92 6.69
CA LEU A 118 -2.48 1.58 6.33
C LEU A 118 -2.39 0.96 4.93
N GLU A 119 -3.38 0.16 4.51
CA GLU A 119 -3.49 -0.36 3.14
C GLU A 119 -3.61 0.77 2.13
N HIS A 120 -4.51 1.73 2.38
CA HIS A 120 -4.64 2.91 1.53
C HIS A 120 -3.33 3.72 1.44
N GLN A 121 -2.63 3.90 2.57
CA GLN A 121 -1.33 4.59 2.59
C GLN A 121 -0.28 3.83 1.78
N ILE A 122 -0.23 2.51 1.88
CA ILE A 122 0.70 1.64 1.12
C ILE A 122 0.43 1.77 -0.37
N ASP A 123 -0.83 1.73 -0.80
CA ASP A 123 -1.22 1.87 -2.20
C ASP A 123 -0.81 3.23 -2.78
N GLU A 124 -1.05 4.31 -2.05
CA GLU A 124 -0.63 5.65 -2.46
C GLU A 124 0.90 5.76 -2.58
N GLN A 125 1.64 5.22 -1.61
CA GLN A 125 3.10 5.22 -1.63
C GLN A 125 3.67 4.38 -2.77
N ASP A 126 3.07 3.23 -3.09
CA ASP A 126 3.49 2.35 -4.18
C ASP A 126 3.30 3.01 -5.55
N GLN A 127 2.18 3.72 -5.75
CA GLN A 127 1.94 4.51 -6.96
C GLN A 127 2.96 5.65 -7.09
N GLN A 128 3.25 6.37 -6.01
CA GLN A 128 4.26 7.43 -6.00
C GLN A 128 5.65 6.89 -6.30
N LEU A 129 6.02 5.76 -5.69
CA LEU A 129 7.30 5.08 -5.93
C LEU A 129 7.45 4.65 -7.39
N THR A 130 6.40 4.11 -7.98
CA THR A 130 6.37 3.72 -9.39
C THR A 130 6.57 4.92 -10.30
N SER A 131 5.87 6.02 -10.06
CA SER A 131 6.03 7.27 -10.80
C SER A 131 7.45 7.84 -10.69
N MET A 132 8.04 7.82 -9.49
CA MET A 132 9.43 8.28 -9.29
C MET A 132 10.45 7.40 -10.02
N LYS A 133 10.26 6.08 -10.03
CA LYS A 133 11.14 5.17 -10.77
C LYS A 133 11.09 5.42 -12.27
N GLN A 134 9.90 5.62 -12.85
CA GLN A 134 9.73 5.95 -14.26
C GLN A 134 10.43 7.26 -14.62
N LYS A 135 10.29 8.30 -13.80
CA LYS A 135 10.98 9.57 -14.01
C LYS A 135 12.50 9.42 -13.95
N LEU A 136 13.00 8.63 -12.99
CA LEU A 136 14.43 8.33 -12.88
C LEU A 136 14.96 7.63 -14.14
N GLU A 137 14.21 6.69 -14.69
CA GLU A 137 14.57 5.96 -15.91
C GLU A 137 14.66 6.90 -17.12
N LEU A 138 13.71 7.83 -17.26
CA LEU A 138 13.73 8.85 -18.30
C LEU A 138 14.99 9.74 -18.21
N LEU A 139 15.33 10.20 -17.00
CA LEU A 139 16.53 11.03 -16.78
C LEU A 139 17.83 10.30 -17.14
N VAL A 140 17.91 9.01 -16.85
CA VAL A 140 19.07 8.19 -17.20
C VAL A 140 19.18 7.99 -18.72
N THR A 141 18.04 7.87 -19.39
CA THR A 141 17.97 7.69 -20.85
C THR A 141 18.39 8.98 -21.59
N ASP A 142 17.95 10.15 -21.09
CA ASP A 142 18.34 11.45 -21.66
C ASP A 142 19.80 11.81 -21.41
N ALA A 143 20.43 11.26 -20.36
CA ALA A 143 21.82 11.49 -20.01
C ALA A 143 22.82 10.63 -20.81
N VAL A 144 22.37 9.70 -21.64
CA VAL A 144 23.25 8.97 -22.57
C VAL A 144 23.53 9.90 -23.77
N PRO A 145 24.73 10.47 -23.91
CA PRO A 145 25.03 11.26 -25.09
C PRO A 145 24.96 10.34 -26.31
N VAL A 146 24.02 10.60 -27.19
CA VAL A 146 23.96 9.94 -28.50
C VAL A 146 25.26 10.34 -29.21
N THR A 147 26.26 9.48 -29.17
CA THR A 147 27.47 9.66 -29.95
C THR A 147 27.06 9.60 -31.43
N PRO A 148 27.29 10.66 -32.24
CA PRO A 148 26.94 10.62 -33.63
C PRO A 148 27.79 9.55 -34.33
N GLY A 149 27.21 8.39 -34.62
CA GLY A 149 27.93 7.32 -35.33
C GLY A 149 27.57 5.88 -34.98
N GLN A 150 26.80 5.64 -33.91
CA GLN A 150 26.32 4.26 -33.66
C GLN A 150 24.91 4.10 -34.22
N PHE A 151 24.87 3.43 -35.38
CA PHE A 151 23.63 2.92 -35.97
C PHE A 151 23.06 1.86 -35.04
N ASN A 152 21.98 2.21 -34.33
CA ASN A 152 21.27 1.26 -33.45
C ASN A 152 20.18 0.54 -34.28
N PRO A 153 20.37 -0.73 -34.69
CA PRO A 153 19.41 -1.44 -35.55
C PRO A 153 18.09 -1.82 -34.85
N GLY A 154 17.85 -1.33 -33.61
CA GLY A 154 16.68 -1.63 -32.79
C GLY A 154 15.73 -0.46 -32.57
N GLU A 155 15.95 0.70 -33.20
CA GLU A 155 15.02 1.82 -33.11
C GLU A 155 13.76 1.46 -33.90
N THR A 156 12.67 1.21 -33.18
CA THR A 156 11.36 0.89 -33.77
C THR A 156 10.84 2.16 -34.46
N ILE A 157 11.14 2.28 -35.76
CA ILE A 157 10.61 3.35 -36.59
C ILE A 157 9.07 3.23 -36.56
N ARG A 158 8.39 4.28 -36.13
CA ARG A 158 6.92 4.31 -36.09
C ARG A 158 6.35 4.29 -37.50
N ASN A 159 5.24 3.57 -37.69
CA ASN A 159 4.59 3.50 -39.00
C ASN A 159 4.26 4.88 -39.58
N GLU A 160 3.95 5.86 -38.72
CA GLU A 160 3.68 7.25 -39.14
C GLU A 160 4.92 7.94 -39.74
N GLU A 161 6.12 7.66 -39.21
CA GLU A 161 7.38 8.19 -39.74
C GLU A 161 7.72 7.59 -41.10
N ILE A 162 7.39 6.31 -41.33
CA ILE A 162 7.53 5.63 -42.59
C ILE A 162 6.59 6.25 -43.64
N GLU A 163 5.35 6.54 -43.29
CA GLU A 163 4.39 7.19 -44.20
C GLU A 163 4.81 8.60 -44.58
N ILE A 164 5.29 9.41 -43.63
CA ILE A 164 5.81 10.75 -43.89
C ILE A 164 7.05 10.70 -44.78
N ALA A 165 7.97 9.78 -44.53
CA ALA A 165 9.15 9.59 -45.36
C ALA A 165 8.77 9.13 -46.81
N LEU A 166 7.77 8.26 -46.93
CA LEU A 166 7.26 7.81 -48.22
C LEU A 166 6.62 8.95 -49.02
N LEU A 167 5.85 9.81 -48.36
CA LEU A 167 5.24 10.99 -49.03
C LEU A 167 6.32 11.95 -49.51
N ARG A 168 7.33 12.28 -48.74
CA ARG A 168 8.46 13.13 -49.14
C ARG A 168 9.24 12.55 -50.33
N GLU A 169 9.46 11.23 -50.32
CA GLU A 169 10.18 10.58 -51.43
C GLU A 169 9.35 10.54 -52.70
N LYS A 170 8.02 10.40 -52.62
CA LYS A 170 7.10 10.51 -53.77
C LYS A 170 7.09 11.92 -54.35
N GLU A 171 7.04 12.98 -53.54
CA GLU A 171 7.10 14.38 -53.99
C GLU A 171 8.44 14.68 -54.67
N ARG A 172 9.56 14.21 -54.13
CA ARG A 172 10.88 14.37 -54.71
C ARG A 172 10.98 13.73 -56.12
N ARG A 173 10.36 12.55 -56.30
CA ARG A 173 10.37 11.85 -57.62
C ARG A 173 9.36 12.37 -58.59
N ALA A 174 8.29 13.03 -58.15
CA ALA A 174 7.29 13.65 -59.02
C ALA A 174 7.72 15.03 -59.55
N GLY A 175 8.72 15.67 -58.87
CA GLY A 175 9.26 16.98 -59.27
C GLY A 175 10.56 16.91 -60.11
N SER A 176 10.99 15.71 -60.53
CA SER A 176 12.14 15.46 -61.39
C SER A 176 11.73 14.90 -62.72
#